data_e6ba8f88df0546af5402e171fc5303dc
#
_entry.id   e6ba8f88df0546af5402e171fc5303dc
#
_cell.length_a   1.000
_cell.length_b   1.000
_cell.length_c   1.000
_cell.angle_alpha   90.00
_cell.angle_beta   90.00
_cell.angle_gamma   90.00
#
_symmetry.space_group_name_H-M   'P 1'
#
loop_
_entity.id
_entity.type
_entity.pdbx_description
1 polymer ?
#
loop_
_entity_poly.entity_id
_entity_poly.type
_entity_poly.pdbx_seq_one_letter_code
_entity_poly.pdbx_strand_id
1 'polypeptide(L)'
;EWITDLLYCLVVYFELVILCGQLPQFLNIRNKLADLMFFAGGKVTLQQKWIQFTWFVEHLFLAPSASDAYAVDRGAPRFLLAEQQSVSVIGIVILIAAVLGFLYSYKNKMSQIAVCWVGFSVVLLFLVGWGTAENGLILYSMYFAWAYLILIYQFICKWIRNEKAVLAVIGVFAGLMLLYNLGGLYQIYQFGVINYPAG
;
A
#
# COMPACT_ATOMS: atom_id res chain seq x y z
N GLU A 1 22.71 5.72 -19.86
CA GLU A 1 22.29 4.30 -19.74
C GLU A 1 20.82 4.18 -19.33
N TRP A 2 20.37 4.67 -18.16
CA TRP A 2 18.98 4.52 -17.72
C TRP A 2 17.92 5.17 -18.62
N ILE A 3 18.24 6.28 -19.31
CA ILE A 3 17.34 6.91 -20.30
C ILE A 3 17.18 6.00 -21.51
N THR A 4 18.26 5.35 -21.95
CA THR A 4 18.24 4.41 -23.06
C THR A 4 17.39 3.18 -22.71
N ASP A 5 17.54 2.68 -21.51
CA ASP A 5 16.76 1.54 -20.99
C ASP A 5 15.28 1.89 -20.88
N LEU A 6 14.96 3.10 -20.41
CA LEU A 6 13.58 3.59 -20.34
C LEU A 6 12.97 3.72 -21.74
N LEU A 7 13.71 4.28 -22.71
CA LEU A 7 13.24 4.39 -24.09
C LEU A 7 13.01 3.02 -24.72
N TYR A 8 13.91 2.07 -24.46
CA TYR A 8 13.73 0.68 -24.92
C TYR A 8 12.46 0.06 -24.34
N CYS A 9 12.23 0.18 -23.02
CA CYS A 9 11.01 -0.30 -22.37
C CYS A 9 9.75 0.35 -22.96
N LEU A 10 9.77 1.64 -23.26
CA LEU A 10 8.65 2.33 -23.89
C LEU A 10 8.38 1.81 -25.30
N VAL A 11 9.41 1.58 -26.11
CA VAL A 11 9.26 1.02 -27.45
C VAL A 11 8.63 -0.36 -27.39
N VAL A 12 9.18 -1.25 -26.55
CA VAL A 12 8.63 -2.62 -26.37
C VAL A 12 7.19 -2.57 -25.86
N TYR A 13 6.87 -1.66 -24.94
CA TYR A 13 5.50 -1.49 -24.45
C TYR A 13 4.55 -1.07 -25.58
N PHE A 14 4.92 -0.09 -26.42
CA PHE A 14 4.10 0.32 -27.55
C PHE A 14 3.94 -0.79 -28.59
N GLU A 15 4.98 -1.55 -28.88
CA GLU A 15 4.90 -2.72 -29.75
C GLU A 15 3.88 -3.73 -29.23
N LEU A 16 3.93 -4.04 -27.93
CA LEU A 16 2.97 -4.96 -27.29
C LEU A 16 1.53 -4.41 -27.36
N VAL A 17 1.33 -3.11 -27.11
CA VAL A 17 0.00 -2.46 -27.22
C VAL A 17 -0.58 -2.60 -28.62
N ILE A 18 0.27 -2.44 -29.65
CA ILE A 18 -0.14 -2.59 -31.07
C ILE A 18 -0.44 -4.06 -31.37
N LEU A 19 0.48 -4.97 -31.04
CA LEU A 19 0.33 -6.40 -31.31
C LEU A 19 -0.89 -7.02 -30.60
N CYS A 20 -1.21 -6.56 -29.40
CA CYS A 20 -2.38 -7.02 -28.66
C CYS A 20 -3.68 -6.30 -29.08
N GLY A 21 -3.66 -5.45 -30.11
CA GLY A 21 -4.85 -4.72 -30.57
C GLY A 21 -5.42 -3.72 -29.56
N GLN A 22 -4.62 -3.29 -28.57
CA GLN A 22 -5.04 -2.38 -27.51
C GLN A 22 -4.93 -0.90 -27.88
N LEU A 23 -4.44 -0.58 -29.07
CA LEU A 23 -4.23 0.79 -29.53
C LEU A 23 -5.49 1.67 -29.44
N PRO A 24 -6.72 1.21 -29.84
CA PRO A 24 -7.91 2.03 -29.71
C PRO A 24 -8.26 2.35 -28.24
N GLN A 25 -8.03 1.41 -27.32
CA GLN A 25 -8.24 1.61 -25.90
C GLN A 25 -7.20 2.57 -25.31
N PHE A 26 -5.93 2.49 -25.76
CA PHE A 26 -4.88 3.38 -25.34
C PHE A 26 -5.12 4.84 -25.81
N LEU A 27 -5.63 5.04 -27.02
CA LEU A 27 -5.96 6.37 -27.57
C LEU A 27 -7.20 6.99 -26.92
N ASN A 28 -8.03 6.21 -26.26
CA ASN A 28 -9.23 6.70 -25.58
C ASN A 28 -8.94 7.21 -24.15
N ILE A 29 -7.96 8.12 -24.04
CA ILE A 29 -7.45 8.68 -22.76
C ILE A 29 -8.57 9.34 -21.96
N ARG A 30 -9.52 10.02 -22.62
CA ARG A 30 -10.60 10.73 -21.93
C ARG A 30 -11.50 9.79 -21.12
N ASN A 31 -11.88 8.65 -21.72
CA ASN A 31 -12.71 7.68 -21.02
C ASN A 31 -11.93 6.97 -19.93
N LYS A 32 -10.64 6.68 -20.15
CA LYS A 32 -9.76 6.13 -19.11
C LYS A 32 -9.58 7.07 -17.93
N LEU A 33 -9.48 8.38 -18.15
CA LEU A 33 -9.45 9.37 -17.07
C LEU A 33 -10.79 9.44 -16.32
N ALA A 34 -11.91 9.33 -17.02
CA ALA A 34 -13.24 9.27 -16.39
C ALA A 34 -13.38 8.01 -15.52
N ASP A 35 -12.93 6.85 -16.02
CA ASP A 35 -12.88 5.60 -15.26
C ASP A 35 -11.97 5.73 -14.03
N LEU A 36 -10.79 6.34 -14.18
CA LEU A 36 -9.89 6.63 -13.06
C LEU A 36 -10.59 7.46 -11.97
N MET A 37 -11.28 8.54 -12.36
CA MET A 37 -12.02 9.37 -11.42
C MET A 37 -13.17 8.62 -10.74
N PHE A 38 -13.83 7.72 -11.47
CA PHE A 38 -14.87 6.87 -10.90
C PHE A 38 -14.30 5.91 -9.85
N PHE A 39 -13.21 5.21 -10.16
CA PHE A 39 -12.51 4.31 -9.22
C PHE A 39 -11.83 5.02 -8.07
N ALA A 40 -11.54 6.32 -8.21
CA ALA A 40 -11.01 7.17 -7.13
C ALA A 40 -12.11 7.68 -6.17
N GLY A 41 -13.38 7.28 -6.37
CA GLY A 41 -14.49 7.71 -5.50
C GLY A 41 -14.99 9.14 -5.78
N GLY A 42 -14.63 9.75 -6.91
CA GLY A 42 -15.07 11.09 -7.30
C GLY A 42 -14.29 12.22 -6.61
N LYS A 43 -14.97 13.31 -6.24
CA LYS A 43 -14.33 14.46 -5.55
C LYS A 43 -13.94 14.07 -4.12
N VAL A 44 -12.65 13.97 -3.86
CA VAL A 44 -12.11 13.61 -2.55
C VAL A 44 -11.78 14.88 -1.75
N THR A 45 -12.29 14.99 -0.53
CA THR A 45 -11.97 16.08 0.39
C THR A 45 -10.56 15.94 0.99
N LEU A 46 -9.99 17.03 1.52
CA LEU A 46 -8.71 16.99 2.24
C LEU A 46 -8.74 16.02 3.43
N GLN A 47 -9.87 15.93 4.12
CA GLN A 47 -10.05 15.00 5.22
C GLN A 47 -9.96 13.53 4.75
N GLN A 48 -10.63 13.20 3.64
CA GLN A 48 -10.54 11.87 3.05
C GLN A 48 -9.12 11.55 2.57
N LYS A 49 -8.39 12.55 2.01
CA LYS A 49 -6.97 12.36 1.66
C LYS A 49 -6.10 12.12 2.89
N TRP A 50 -6.40 12.79 4.01
CA TRP A 50 -5.70 12.53 5.27
C TRP A 50 -5.96 11.10 5.77
N ILE A 51 -7.21 10.63 5.77
CA ILE A 51 -7.56 9.25 6.10
C ILE A 51 -6.83 8.26 5.18
N GLN A 52 -6.82 8.50 3.86
CA GLN A 52 -6.07 7.67 2.92
C GLN A 52 -4.56 7.65 3.22
N PHE A 53 -3.99 8.78 3.64
CA PHE A 53 -2.60 8.85 4.04
C PHE A 53 -2.33 8.04 5.32
N THR A 54 -3.16 8.16 6.34
CA THR A 54 -3.03 7.37 7.57
C THR A 54 -3.10 5.87 7.25
N TRP A 55 -4.00 5.48 6.37
CA TRP A 55 -4.11 4.10 5.91
C TRP A 55 -2.89 3.65 5.13
N PHE A 56 -2.36 4.50 4.25
CA PHE A 56 -1.16 4.21 3.48
C PHE A 56 0.07 3.94 4.37
N VAL A 57 0.17 4.62 5.51
CA VAL A 57 1.27 4.45 6.46
C VAL A 57 1.01 3.31 7.44
N GLU A 58 -0.21 3.21 7.95
CA GLU A 58 -0.57 2.33 9.07
C GLU A 58 -0.81 0.89 8.63
N HIS A 59 -1.65 0.72 7.60
CA HIS A 59 -2.09 -0.62 7.19
C HIS A 59 -1.13 -1.31 6.20
N LEU A 60 0.08 -0.80 6.10
CA LEU A 60 1.14 -1.49 5.41
C LEU A 60 1.52 -2.81 6.10
N PHE A 61 1.53 -2.78 7.44
CA PHE A 61 1.95 -3.91 8.27
C PHE A 61 0.98 -4.22 9.40
N LEU A 62 0.03 -3.32 9.68
CA LEU A 62 -0.91 -3.46 10.78
C LEU A 62 -2.29 -3.81 10.25
N ALA A 63 -2.90 -4.83 10.84
CA ALA A 63 -4.28 -5.19 10.53
C ALA A 63 -5.21 -4.03 10.94
N PRO A 64 -6.19 -3.65 10.11
CA PRO A 64 -7.17 -2.66 10.47
C PRO A 64 -8.08 -3.18 11.58
N SER A 65 -8.64 -2.28 12.38
CA SER A 65 -9.72 -2.61 13.31
C SER A 65 -11.04 -2.72 12.57
N ALA A 66 -11.92 -3.60 13.04
CA ALA A 66 -13.28 -3.68 12.53
C ALA A 66 -14.09 -2.44 12.95
N SER A 67 -14.94 -1.95 12.04
CA SER A 67 -15.90 -0.91 12.36
C SER A 67 -17.20 -1.54 12.85
N ASP A 68 -17.82 -0.92 13.87
CA ASP A 68 -19.19 -1.23 14.28
C ASP A 68 -20.23 -0.72 13.28
N ALA A 69 -19.81 0.07 12.29
CA ALA A 69 -20.68 0.58 11.26
C ALA A 69 -21.08 -0.54 10.30
N TYR A 70 -22.36 -0.90 10.35
CA TYR A 70 -22.98 -1.86 9.48
C TYR A 70 -23.67 -1.12 8.33
N ALA A 71 -23.09 -1.22 7.15
CA ALA A 71 -23.71 -0.68 5.95
C ALA A 71 -24.35 -1.80 5.14
N VAL A 72 -25.64 -1.64 4.78
CA VAL A 72 -26.33 -2.50 3.83
C VAL A 72 -26.36 -1.79 2.50
N ASP A 73 -25.70 -2.32 1.49
CA ASP A 73 -25.74 -1.83 0.14
C ASP A 73 -26.37 -2.89 -0.76
N ARG A 74 -27.37 -2.49 -1.53
CA ARG A 74 -28.10 -3.37 -2.47
C ARG A 74 -28.64 -4.65 -1.83
N GLY A 75 -29.05 -4.59 -0.56
CA GLY A 75 -29.58 -5.73 0.18
C GLY A 75 -28.54 -6.73 0.68
N ALA A 76 -27.25 -6.48 0.47
CA ALA A 76 -26.17 -7.27 1.00
C ALA A 76 -25.43 -6.51 2.13
N PRO A 77 -25.12 -7.17 3.25
CA PRO A 77 -24.34 -6.55 4.29
C PRO A 77 -22.92 -6.26 3.79
N ARG A 78 -22.43 -5.04 4.04
CA ARG A 78 -21.03 -4.65 3.77
C ARG A 78 -20.25 -4.55 5.05
N PHE A 79 -19.05 -5.13 5.03
CA PHE A 79 -18.08 -4.98 6.06
C PHE A 79 -17.31 -3.66 5.86
N LEU A 80 -17.39 -2.74 6.82
CA LEU A 80 -16.61 -1.52 6.84
C LEU A 80 -15.52 -1.62 7.88
N LEU A 81 -14.32 -1.21 7.51
CA LEU A 81 -13.20 -1.08 8.44
C LEU A 81 -13.26 0.29 9.11
N ALA A 82 -12.82 0.36 10.37
CA ALA A 82 -12.82 1.62 11.11
C ALA A 82 -11.94 2.66 10.41
N GLU A 83 -12.47 3.86 10.24
CA GLU A 83 -11.69 4.99 9.72
C GLU A 83 -10.66 5.41 10.76
N GLN A 84 -9.39 5.38 10.36
CA GLN A 84 -8.28 5.79 11.21
C GLN A 84 -7.96 7.26 10.93
N GLN A 85 -8.12 8.10 11.96
CA GLN A 85 -7.91 9.54 11.83
C GLN A 85 -6.49 10.00 12.21
N SER A 86 -5.68 9.12 12.79
CA SER A 86 -4.31 9.42 13.21
C SER A 86 -3.37 8.26 12.91
N VAL A 87 -2.12 8.60 12.58
CA VAL A 87 -1.07 7.60 12.41
C VAL A 87 -0.59 7.16 13.79
N SER A 88 -0.45 5.86 14.00
CA SER A 88 0.09 5.32 15.25
C SER A 88 1.59 5.63 15.40
N VAL A 89 2.08 5.53 16.62
CA VAL A 89 3.52 5.64 16.90
C VAL A 89 4.31 4.58 16.10
N ILE A 90 3.76 3.38 15.96
CA ILE A 90 4.37 2.29 15.19
C ILE A 90 4.47 2.67 13.70
N GLY A 91 3.40 3.18 13.11
CA GLY A 91 3.39 3.65 11.73
C GLY A 91 4.41 4.76 11.48
N ILE A 92 4.51 5.72 12.41
CA ILE A 92 5.53 6.78 12.35
C ILE A 92 6.94 6.21 12.40
N VAL A 93 7.22 5.27 13.31
CA VAL A 93 8.53 4.61 13.42
C VAL A 93 8.89 3.87 12.14
N ILE A 94 7.95 3.14 11.55
CA ILE A 94 8.12 2.43 10.28
C ILE A 94 8.46 3.42 9.16
N LEU A 95 7.70 4.50 9.05
CA LEU A 95 7.94 5.53 8.03
C LEU A 95 9.32 6.18 8.18
N ILE A 96 9.69 6.57 9.41
CA ILE A 96 11.01 7.14 9.69
C ILE A 96 12.11 6.14 9.35
N ALA A 97 11.97 4.88 9.74
CA ALA A 97 12.96 3.84 9.43
C ALA A 97 13.14 3.64 7.92
N ALA A 98 12.05 3.67 7.15
CA ALA A 98 12.10 3.57 5.68
C ALA A 98 12.80 4.79 5.05
N VAL A 99 12.47 6.00 5.49
CA VAL A 99 13.10 7.24 5.00
C VAL A 99 14.60 7.26 5.33
N LEU A 100 14.98 6.94 6.56
CA LEU A 100 16.38 6.85 6.96
C LEU A 100 17.11 5.73 6.21
N GLY A 101 16.45 4.60 6.00
CA GLY A 101 16.98 3.50 5.19
C GLY A 101 17.37 3.94 3.79
N PHE A 102 16.50 4.70 3.13
CA PHE A 102 16.82 5.28 1.83
C PHE A 102 17.98 6.29 1.92
N LEU A 103 17.92 7.24 2.85
CA LEU A 103 18.97 8.28 2.99
C LEU A 103 20.35 7.66 3.22
N TYR A 104 20.46 6.59 4.01
CA TYR A 104 21.72 5.90 4.26
C TYR A 104 22.17 5.00 3.11
N SER A 105 21.26 4.57 2.26
CA SER A 105 21.55 3.62 1.17
C SER A 105 21.17 4.15 -0.22
N TYR A 106 21.07 5.47 -0.41
CA TYR A 106 20.61 6.09 -1.67
C TYR A 106 21.43 5.71 -2.92
N LYS A 107 22.69 5.28 -2.74
CA LYS A 107 23.55 4.77 -3.83
C LYS A 107 23.31 3.29 -4.16
N ASN A 108 22.57 2.57 -3.32
CA ASN A 108 22.26 1.17 -3.54
C ASN A 108 21.12 1.05 -4.56
N LYS A 109 21.33 0.26 -5.62
CA LYS A 109 20.34 0.06 -6.69
C LYS A 109 19.01 -0.48 -6.15
N MET A 110 19.05 -1.42 -5.19
CA MET A 110 17.83 -1.97 -4.59
C MET A 110 17.05 -0.90 -3.83
N SER A 111 17.72 0.01 -3.12
CA SER A 111 17.06 1.12 -2.42
C SER A 111 16.47 2.14 -3.40
N GLN A 112 17.15 2.39 -4.52
CA GLN A 112 16.62 3.25 -5.58
C GLN A 112 15.36 2.65 -6.21
N ILE A 113 15.37 1.35 -6.54
CA ILE A 113 14.20 0.64 -7.04
C ILE A 113 13.05 0.69 -6.03
N ALA A 114 13.34 0.40 -4.76
CA ALA A 114 12.35 0.42 -3.70
C ALA A 114 11.71 1.81 -3.54
N VAL A 115 12.50 2.89 -3.52
CA VAL A 115 11.97 4.25 -3.41
C VAL A 115 11.18 4.68 -4.63
N CYS A 116 11.62 4.30 -5.85
CA CYS A 116 10.85 4.55 -7.06
C CYS A 116 9.49 3.84 -7.02
N TRP A 117 9.46 2.61 -6.52
CA TRP A 117 8.22 1.85 -6.39
C TRP A 117 7.28 2.44 -5.33
N VAL A 118 7.80 2.84 -4.16
CA VAL A 118 7.01 3.57 -3.15
C VAL A 118 6.48 4.88 -3.74
N GLY A 119 7.32 5.65 -4.43
CA GLY A 119 6.92 6.91 -5.07
C GLY A 119 5.81 6.69 -6.11
N PHE A 120 5.93 5.68 -6.96
CA PHE A 120 4.89 5.29 -7.90
C PHE A 120 3.58 4.92 -7.17
N SER A 121 3.68 4.14 -6.11
CA SER A 121 2.51 3.75 -5.30
C SER A 121 1.85 4.96 -4.64
N VAL A 122 2.64 5.92 -4.12
CA VAL A 122 2.12 7.19 -3.58
C VAL A 122 1.36 7.97 -4.66
N VAL A 123 1.93 8.10 -5.85
CA VAL A 123 1.27 8.80 -6.97
C VAL A 123 -0.02 8.09 -7.35
N LEU A 124 0.03 6.78 -7.58
CA LEU A 124 -1.13 6.03 -8.07
C LEU A 124 -2.24 5.88 -7.02
N LEU A 125 -1.89 5.45 -5.82
CA LEU A 125 -2.86 5.09 -4.80
C LEU A 125 -3.28 6.27 -3.94
N PHE A 126 -2.37 7.19 -3.64
CA PHE A 126 -2.66 8.30 -2.77
C PHE A 126 -3.05 9.58 -3.54
N LEU A 127 -2.26 10.02 -4.53
CA LEU A 127 -2.55 11.26 -5.26
C LEU A 127 -3.71 11.07 -6.25
N VAL A 128 -3.63 10.03 -7.09
CA VAL A 128 -4.69 9.70 -8.05
C VAL A 128 -5.87 9.05 -7.33
N GLY A 129 -5.61 8.19 -6.34
CA GLY A 129 -6.64 7.47 -5.58
C GLY A 129 -7.19 6.26 -6.34
N TRP A 130 -6.39 5.64 -7.19
CA TRP A 130 -6.80 4.46 -7.96
C TRP A 130 -7.22 3.31 -7.04
N GLY A 131 -8.46 2.87 -7.19
CA GLY A 131 -8.99 1.73 -6.43
C GLY A 131 -9.06 1.94 -4.90
N THR A 132 -8.94 3.18 -4.42
CA THR A 132 -8.91 3.50 -2.98
C THR A 132 -10.27 3.96 -2.47
N ALA A 133 -11.32 3.86 -3.31
CA ALA A 133 -12.69 4.05 -2.86
C ALA A 133 -12.99 3.06 -1.72
N GLU A 134 -13.65 3.54 -0.68
CA GLU A 134 -13.90 2.78 0.55
C GLU A 134 -12.59 2.31 1.21
N ASN A 135 -12.40 1.02 1.41
CA ASN A 135 -11.25 0.43 2.08
C ASN A 135 -10.23 -0.21 1.10
N GLY A 136 -10.30 0.15 -0.18
CA GLY A 136 -9.51 -0.49 -1.23
C GLY A 136 -7.99 -0.37 -1.04
N LEU A 137 -7.51 0.65 -0.32
CA LEU A 137 -6.07 0.84 -0.09
C LEU A 137 -5.41 -0.34 0.62
N ILE A 138 -6.12 -1.04 1.52
CA ILE A 138 -5.61 -2.24 2.20
C ILE A 138 -5.29 -3.35 1.21
N LEU A 139 -6.15 -3.55 0.20
CA LEU A 139 -5.92 -4.56 -0.83
C LEU A 139 -4.63 -4.29 -1.61
N TYR A 140 -4.28 -3.03 -1.78
CA TYR A 140 -3.08 -2.62 -2.53
C TYR A 140 -1.82 -2.51 -1.68
N SER A 141 -1.90 -2.59 -0.34
CA SER A 141 -0.73 -2.50 0.54
C SER A 141 0.35 -3.54 0.21
N MET A 142 -0.04 -4.74 -0.17
CA MET A 142 0.88 -5.82 -0.54
C MET A 142 1.76 -5.49 -1.76
N TYR A 143 1.29 -4.62 -2.67
CA TYR A 143 2.07 -4.26 -3.86
C TYR A 143 3.31 -3.43 -3.56
N PHE A 144 3.34 -2.70 -2.45
CA PHE A 144 4.47 -1.83 -2.09
C PHE A 144 5.11 -2.15 -0.73
N ALA A 145 4.52 -3.07 0.06
CA ALA A 145 5.07 -3.50 1.35
C ALA A 145 6.51 -4.00 1.24
N TRP A 146 6.83 -4.77 0.21
CA TRP A 146 8.17 -5.28 -0.04
C TRP A 146 9.21 -4.17 -0.19
N ALA A 147 8.84 -3.05 -0.82
CA ALA A 147 9.73 -1.91 -1.02
C ALA A 147 10.06 -1.22 0.32
N TYR A 148 9.07 -1.08 1.21
CA TYR A 148 9.31 -0.61 2.58
C TYR A 148 10.21 -1.57 3.36
N LEU A 149 9.99 -2.88 3.25
CA LEU A 149 10.84 -3.88 3.91
C LEU A 149 12.29 -3.79 3.47
N ILE A 150 12.56 -3.57 2.17
CA ILE A 150 13.92 -3.33 1.68
C ILE A 150 14.53 -2.09 2.34
N LEU A 151 13.81 -0.97 2.39
CA LEU A 151 14.31 0.26 2.99
C LEU A 151 14.58 0.11 4.49
N ILE A 152 13.67 -0.53 5.21
CA ILE A 152 13.84 -0.83 6.65
C ILE A 152 15.04 -1.77 6.86
N TYR A 153 15.17 -2.80 6.04
CA TYR A 153 16.32 -3.70 6.09
C TYR A 153 17.65 -2.95 5.91
N GLN A 154 17.73 -2.04 4.94
CA GLN A 154 18.91 -1.19 4.74
C GLN A 154 19.21 -0.31 5.96
N PHE A 155 18.17 0.21 6.62
CA PHE A 155 18.32 0.95 7.87
C PHE A 155 18.93 0.09 8.98
N ILE A 156 18.41 -1.11 9.19
CA ILE A 156 18.89 -2.05 10.21
C ILE A 156 20.36 -2.43 9.94
N CYS A 157 20.68 -2.78 8.68
CA CYS A 157 22.04 -3.19 8.29
C CYS A 157 23.07 -2.06 8.42
N LYS A 158 22.64 -0.80 8.40
CA LYS A 158 23.54 0.34 8.65
C LYS A 158 24.08 0.35 10.07
N TRP A 159 23.24 -0.03 11.04
CA TRP A 159 23.59 0.03 12.46
C TRP A 159 24.08 -1.32 13.00
N ILE A 160 23.61 -2.41 12.46
CA ILE A 160 23.92 -3.77 12.91
C ILE A 160 24.71 -4.49 11.82
N ARG A 161 26.00 -4.74 12.08
CA ARG A 161 26.89 -5.42 11.13
C ARG A 161 26.83 -6.95 11.23
N ASN A 162 26.34 -7.46 12.34
CA ASN A 162 26.26 -8.91 12.57
C ASN A 162 24.96 -9.45 11.96
N GLU A 163 25.08 -10.31 10.95
CA GLU A 163 23.93 -10.89 10.25
C GLU A 163 22.98 -11.64 11.18
N LYS A 164 23.48 -12.38 12.17
CA LYS A 164 22.64 -13.08 13.15
C LYS A 164 21.83 -12.09 14.00
N ALA A 165 22.42 -10.96 14.36
CA ALA A 165 21.74 -9.91 15.11
C ALA A 165 20.68 -9.21 14.23
N VAL A 166 20.96 -8.98 12.95
CA VAL A 166 19.97 -8.46 11.98
C VAL A 166 18.77 -9.42 11.88
N LEU A 167 19.02 -10.71 11.69
CA LEU A 167 17.95 -11.72 11.62
C LEU A 167 17.15 -11.79 12.93
N ALA A 168 17.82 -11.69 14.09
CA ALA A 168 17.13 -11.67 15.38
C ALA A 168 16.21 -10.44 15.52
N VAL A 169 16.68 -9.25 15.16
CA VAL A 169 15.86 -8.01 15.19
C VAL A 169 14.66 -8.13 14.26
N ILE A 170 14.86 -8.62 13.02
CA ILE A 170 13.78 -8.83 12.07
C ILE A 170 12.78 -9.87 12.61
N GLY A 171 13.29 -10.98 13.18
CA GLY A 171 12.44 -12.02 13.75
C GLY A 171 11.59 -11.52 14.93
N VAL A 172 12.18 -10.73 15.84
CA VAL A 172 11.43 -10.11 16.94
C VAL A 172 10.36 -9.15 16.41
N PHE A 173 10.74 -8.28 15.45
CA PHE A 173 9.79 -7.35 14.85
C PHE A 173 8.63 -8.10 14.16
N ALA A 174 8.93 -9.10 13.34
CA ALA A 174 7.92 -9.91 12.68
C ALA A 174 7.01 -10.65 13.67
N GLY A 175 7.58 -11.17 14.78
CA GLY A 175 6.82 -11.81 15.84
C GLY A 175 5.86 -10.84 16.54
N LEU A 176 6.31 -9.62 16.87
CA LEU A 176 5.46 -8.59 17.47
C LEU A 176 4.34 -8.16 16.51
N MET A 177 4.67 -7.98 15.22
CA MET A 177 3.69 -7.66 14.19
C MET A 177 2.65 -8.78 14.02
N LEU A 178 3.09 -10.03 14.02
CA LEU A 178 2.20 -11.19 13.96
C LEU A 178 1.22 -11.20 15.15
N LEU A 179 1.72 -11.02 16.37
CA LEU A 179 0.88 -10.99 17.56
C LEU A 179 -0.15 -9.84 17.51
N TYR A 180 0.28 -8.66 17.10
CA TYR A 180 -0.61 -7.52 16.91
C TYR A 180 -1.71 -7.81 15.87
N ASN A 181 -1.31 -8.32 14.71
CA ASN A 181 -2.22 -8.61 13.61
C ASN A 181 -3.19 -9.76 13.92
N LEU A 182 -2.79 -10.75 14.69
CA LEU A 182 -3.69 -11.81 15.18
C LEU A 182 -4.82 -11.24 16.03
N GLY A 183 -4.52 -10.23 16.86
CA GLY A 183 -5.55 -9.51 17.64
C GLY A 183 -6.58 -8.82 16.73
N GLY A 184 -6.12 -8.11 15.70
CA GLY A 184 -7.00 -7.47 14.71
C GLY A 184 -7.82 -8.46 13.90
N LEU A 185 -7.20 -9.55 13.43
CA LEU A 185 -7.89 -10.62 12.71
C LEU A 185 -8.95 -11.32 13.58
N TYR A 186 -8.66 -11.50 14.87
CA TYR A 186 -9.64 -12.06 15.80
C TYR A 186 -10.85 -11.14 15.97
N GLN A 187 -10.66 -9.83 16.05
CA GLN A 187 -11.77 -8.87 16.10
C GLN A 187 -12.62 -8.91 14.82
N ILE A 188 -11.98 -8.97 13.65
CA ILE A 188 -12.66 -9.10 12.36
C ILE A 188 -13.46 -10.41 12.30
N TYR A 189 -12.88 -11.52 12.76
CA TYR A 189 -13.55 -12.81 12.83
C TYR A 189 -14.78 -12.76 13.76
N GLN A 190 -14.64 -12.22 14.95
CA GLN A 190 -15.75 -12.05 15.90
C GLN A 190 -16.87 -11.20 15.30
N PHE A 191 -16.52 -10.09 14.66
CA PHE A 191 -17.49 -9.24 13.96
C PHE A 191 -18.22 -10.03 12.86
N GLY A 192 -17.50 -10.83 12.10
CA GLY A 192 -18.07 -11.72 11.07
C GLY A 192 -19.07 -12.71 11.64
N VAL A 193 -18.69 -13.43 12.70
CA VAL A 193 -19.56 -14.43 13.35
C VAL A 193 -20.83 -13.81 13.92
N ILE A 194 -20.75 -12.62 14.51
CA ILE A 194 -21.92 -11.94 15.11
C ILE A 194 -22.87 -11.44 14.02
N ASN A 195 -22.36 -10.86 12.97
CA ASN A 195 -23.18 -10.17 11.96
C ASN A 195 -23.56 -11.06 10.77
N TYR A 196 -22.85 -12.17 10.57
CA TYR A 196 -23.09 -13.13 9.48
C TYR A 196 -23.10 -14.56 10.02
N PRO A 197 -24.07 -14.90 10.87
CA PRO A 197 -24.18 -16.28 11.38
C PRO A 197 -24.36 -17.23 10.20
N ALA A 198 -23.55 -18.28 10.18
CA ALA A 198 -23.75 -19.36 9.21
C ALA A 198 -25.15 -19.95 9.44
N GLY A 199 -26.03 -19.83 8.42
CA GLY A 199 -27.37 -20.40 8.43
C GLY A 199 -27.33 -21.93 8.38
#